data_7374808be5c3c2fa2880ea8207c11090
#
_entry.id   7374808be5c3c2fa2880ea8207c11090
#
_cell.length_a   1.000
_cell.length_b   1.000
_cell.length_c   1.000
_cell.angle_alpha   90.00
_cell.angle_beta   90.00
_cell.angle_gamma   90.00
#
_symmetry.space_group_name_H-M   'P 1'
#
loop_
_entity.id
_entity.type
_entity.pdbx_description
1 polymer ?
#
loop_
_entity_poly.entity_id
_entity_poly.type
_entity_poly.pdbx_seq_one_letter_code
_entity_poly.pdbx_strand_id
1 'polypeptide(L)'
;LDRGRELFAKRQSDPAVMAKFEASLMDNTKSVWNRLGAFDAKERSHTLDLLGFEMQWVLPTYSFHQMMHAAIGDALAASSMTLNKAMADFCADDARLRAVGYLPLNLGPETAQKIMQQGFADGCYTFMVPTNEPNPDNRSFTHPDFDPIWAGFAERRRPVAVHVAANGNY
;
A
#
# COMPACT_ATOMS: atom_id res chain seq x y z
N LEU A 1 -12.10 12.84 -0.38
CA LEU A 1 -10.97 13.20 0.50
C LEU A 1 -11.37 14.24 1.55
N ASP A 2 -11.99 15.36 1.16
CA ASP A 2 -12.31 16.47 2.07
C ASP A 2 -13.23 16.04 3.20
N ARG A 3 -14.30 15.30 2.89
CA ARG A 3 -15.17 14.73 3.92
C ARG A 3 -14.45 13.80 4.90
N GLY A 4 -13.47 13.05 4.42
CA GLY A 4 -12.64 12.18 5.28
C GLY A 4 -11.78 13.00 6.24
N ARG A 5 -11.16 14.09 5.76
CA ARG A 5 -10.37 15.03 6.57
C ARG A 5 -11.24 15.76 7.61
N GLU A 6 -12.43 16.20 7.21
CA GLU A 6 -13.39 16.82 8.13
C GLU A 6 -13.81 15.88 9.26
N LEU A 7 -14.10 14.63 8.94
CA LEU A 7 -14.45 13.62 9.95
C LEU A 7 -13.26 13.28 10.85
N PHE A 8 -12.04 13.21 10.31
CA PHE A 8 -10.83 13.06 11.09
C PHE A 8 -10.68 14.24 12.09
N ALA A 9 -10.76 15.47 11.60
CA ALA A 9 -10.66 16.65 12.46
C ALA A 9 -11.73 16.67 13.58
N LYS A 10 -12.97 16.25 13.27
CA LYS A 10 -14.03 16.13 14.28
C LYS A 10 -13.71 15.07 15.34
N ARG A 11 -13.18 13.91 14.95
CA ARG A 11 -12.77 12.88 15.90
C ARG A 11 -11.66 13.38 16.85
N GLN A 12 -10.71 14.14 16.31
CA GLN A 12 -9.62 14.69 17.12
C GLN A 12 -10.08 15.76 18.12
N SER A 13 -11.15 16.47 17.81
CA SER A 13 -11.66 17.57 18.63
C SER A 13 -12.82 17.20 19.58
N ASP A 14 -13.50 16.09 19.36
CA ASP A 14 -14.68 15.68 20.13
C ASP A 14 -14.61 14.19 20.54
N PRO A 15 -14.33 13.92 21.84
CA PRO A 15 -14.27 12.56 22.37
C PRO A 15 -15.57 11.75 22.18
N ALA A 16 -16.74 12.41 22.14
CA ALA A 16 -18.00 11.70 21.91
C ALA A 16 -18.15 11.26 20.46
N VAL A 17 -17.58 12.01 19.52
CA VAL A 17 -17.48 11.60 18.12
C VAL A 17 -16.49 10.44 17.99
N MET A 18 -15.32 10.51 18.63
CA MET A 18 -14.36 9.41 18.63
C MET A 18 -14.99 8.11 19.14
N ALA A 19 -15.63 8.16 20.31
CA ALA A 19 -16.30 6.98 20.90
C ALA A 19 -17.34 6.33 19.96
N LYS A 20 -18.07 7.12 19.17
CA LYS A 20 -19.00 6.59 18.17
C LYS A 20 -18.28 5.84 17.04
N PHE A 21 -17.13 6.36 16.59
CA PHE A 21 -16.33 5.67 15.57
C PHE A 21 -15.71 4.38 16.12
N GLU A 22 -15.23 4.39 17.35
CA GLU A 22 -14.72 3.19 18.03
C GLU A 22 -15.83 2.12 18.17
N ALA A 23 -17.00 2.50 18.66
CA ALA A 23 -18.14 1.58 18.82
C ALA A 23 -18.62 0.99 17.49
N SER A 24 -18.51 1.73 16.39
CA SER A 24 -18.91 1.28 15.05
C SER A 24 -17.79 0.68 14.22
N LEU A 25 -16.64 0.41 14.82
CA LEU A 25 -15.44 -0.04 14.10
C LEU A 25 -15.68 -1.29 13.27
N MET A 26 -16.49 -2.22 13.77
CA MET A 26 -16.83 -3.48 13.10
C MET A 26 -18.09 -3.39 12.21
N ASP A 27 -18.94 -2.38 12.42
CA ASP A 27 -20.26 -2.32 11.78
C ASP A 27 -20.23 -1.75 10.37
N ASN A 28 -19.23 -0.93 10.04
CA ASN A 28 -19.20 -0.19 8.79
C ASN A 28 -18.12 -0.66 7.82
N THR A 29 -18.43 -1.66 7.02
CA THR A 29 -17.50 -2.22 6.03
C THR A 29 -17.37 -1.39 4.75
N LYS A 30 -18.23 -0.37 4.54
CA LYS A 30 -18.37 0.29 3.22
C LYS A 30 -17.72 1.67 3.09
N SER A 31 -17.23 2.28 4.15
CA SER A 31 -16.76 3.68 4.11
C SER A 31 -15.25 3.78 4.26
N VAL A 32 -14.51 3.54 3.20
CA VAL A 32 -13.04 3.52 3.19
C VAL A 32 -12.41 4.82 3.74
N TRP A 33 -12.96 5.99 3.36
CA TRP A 33 -12.44 7.31 3.75
C TRP A 33 -12.76 7.74 5.17
N ASN A 34 -13.80 7.18 5.72
CA ASN A 34 -14.32 7.59 7.01
C ASN A 34 -13.83 6.70 8.15
N ARG A 35 -12.97 5.73 7.83
CA ARG A 35 -12.49 4.76 8.81
C ARG A 35 -11.53 5.39 9.79
N LEU A 36 -11.62 4.93 11.02
CA LEU A 36 -10.60 5.17 12.03
C LEU A 36 -9.24 4.68 11.52
N GLY A 37 -8.22 5.53 11.59
CA GLY A 37 -6.89 5.22 11.09
C GLY A 37 -6.71 5.23 9.56
N ALA A 38 -7.65 5.83 8.79
CA ALA A 38 -7.52 5.91 7.34
C ALA A 38 -6.46 6.93 6.88
N PHE A 39 -6.22 7.98 7.67
CA PHE A 39 -5.35 9.10 7.30
C PHE A 39 -4.22 9.37 8.29
N ASP A 40 -4.29 8.82 9.47
CA ASP A 40 -3.36 9.09 10.54
C ASP A 40 -2.81 7.81 11.13
N ALA A 41 -1.48 7.73 11.27
CA ALA A 41 -0.78 6.55 11.74
C ALA A 41 -1.07 6.24 13.21
N LYS A 42 -1.24 7.27 14.05
CA LYS A 42 -1.57 7.08 15.48
C LYS A 42 -2.98 6.55 15.66
N GLU A 43 -3.94 7.08 14.88
CA GLU A 43 -5.30 6.53 14.81
C GLU A 43 -5.28 5.06 14.31
N ARG A 44 -4.39 4.73 13.37
CA ARG A 44 -4.23 3.35 12.88
C ARG A 44 -3.69 2.43 13.97
N SER A 45 -2.68 2.85 14.72
CA SER A 45 -2.15 2.10 15.86
C SER A 45 -3.21 1.86 16.93
N HIS A 46 -3.97 2.91 17.27
CA HIS A 46 -5.11 2.78 18.19
C HIS A 46 -6.17 1.80 17.66
N THR A 47 -6.44 1.81 16.36
CA THR A 47 -7.35 0.83 15.73
C THR A 47 -6.85 -0.61 15.92
N LEU A 48 -5.53 -0.85 15.82
CA LEU A 48 -4.96 -2.18 16.08
C LEU A 48 -5.18 -2.61 17.53
N ASP A 49 -5.04 -1.68 18.49
CA ASP A 49 -5.29 -1.95 19.90
C ASP A 49 -6.74 -2.37 20.14
N LEU A 50 -7.70 -1.61 19.57
CA LEU A 50 -9.12 -1.91 19.67
C LEU A 50 -9.52 -3.25 19.04
N LEU A 51 -8.85 -3.64 17.95
CA LEU A 51 -9.12 -4.89 17.22
C LEU A 51 -8.33 -6.08 17.77
N GLY A 52 -7.35 -5.85 18.65
CA GLY A 52 -6.46 -6.87 19.19
C GLY A 52 -5.52 -7.48 18.15
N PHE A 53 -5.09 -6.71 17.14
CA PHE A 53 -4.17 -7.19 16.11
C PHE A 53 -2.72 -6.96 16.52
N GLU A 54 -1.91 -8.01 16.42
CA GLU A 54 -0.46 -7.93 16.64
C GLU A 54 0.30 -7.37 15.45
N MET A 55 -0.27 -7.45 14.25
CA MET A 55 0.34 -6.97 13.01
C MET A 55 -0.71 -6.72 11.93
N GLN A 56 -0.46 -5.73 11.10
CA GLN A 56 -1.30 -5.42 9.96
C GLN A 56 -0.45 -5.06 8.73
N TRP A 57 -0.78 -5.65 7.60
CA TRP A 57 -0.34 -5.16 6.30
C TRP A 57 -1.19 -3.95 5.91
N VAL A 58 -0.54 -2.84 5.63
CA VAL A 58 -1.19 -1.61 5.22
C VAL A 58 -1.00 -1.44 3.72
N LEU A 59 -2.10 -1.56 2.97
CA LEU A 59 -2.12 -1.43 1.52
C LEU A 59 -2.61 -0.04 1.12
N PRO A 60 -1.99 0.59 0.11
CA PRO A 60 -2.46 1.85 -0.45
C PRO A 60 -3.71 1.60 -1.29
N THR A 61 -4.90 1.91 -0.78
CA THR A 61 -6.14 1.57 -1.49
C THR A 61 -6.48 2.58 -2.59
N TYR A 62 -6.68 3.84 -2.23
CA TYR A 62 -7.17 4.85 -3.17
C TYR A 62 -6.05 5.50 -3.98
N SER A 63 -4.98 5.87 -3.33
CA SER A 63 -3.83 6.49 -4.01
C SER A 63 -3.25 5.57 -5.07
N PHE A 64 -3.20 4.29 -4.76
CA PHE A 64 -2.81 3.24 -5.69
C PHE A 64 -3.74 3.16 -6.91
N HIS A 65 -5.06 3.13 -6.69
CA HIS A 65 -6.03 3.04 -7.78
C HIS A 65 -5.95 4.26 -8.72
N GLN A 66 -5.82 5.46 -8.16
CA GLN A 66 -5.65 6.69 -8.94
C GLN A 66 -4.36 6.66 -9.78
N MET A 67 -3.27 6.24 -9.19
CA MET A 67 -1.97 6.16 -9.85
C MET A 67 -1.98 5.15 -10.99
N MET A 68 -2.51 3.95 -10.77
CA MET A 68 -2.57 2.88 -11.77
C MET A 68 -3.28 3.29 -13.06
N HIS A 69 -4.36 4.09 -12.92
CA HIS A 69 -5.17 4.48 -14.08
C HIS A 69 -4.70 5.77 -14.75
N ALA A 70 -3.87 6.56 -14.09
CA ALA A 70 -3.47 7.88 -14.57
C ALA A 70 -2.03 7.95 -15.07
N ALA A 71 -1.16 7.02 -14.68
CA ALA A 71 0.27 7.09 -14.98
C ALA A 71 0.74 5.89 -15.81
N ILE A 72 1.63 6.15 -16.77
CA ILE A 72 2.30 5.15 -17.63
C ILE A 72 3.79 5.44 -17.68
N GLY A 73 4.60 4.45 -18.05
CA GLY A 73 6.06 4.60 -18.25
C GLY A 73 6.77 5.23 -17.06
N ASP A 74 7.61 6.22 -17.31
CA ASP A 74 8.40 6.91 -16.27
C ASP A 74 7.54 7.59 -15.20
N ALA A 75 6.37 8.09 -15.59
CA ALA A 75 5.42 8.67 -14.64
C ALA A 75 4.89 7.61 -13.66
N LEU A 76 4.64 6.39 -14.12
CA LEU A 76 4.24 5.27 -13.27
C LEU A 76 5.39 4.85 -12.34
N ALA A 77 6.62 4.80 -12.84
CA ALA A 77 7.79 4.49 -12.02
C ALA A 77 7.99 5.51 -10.88
N ALA A 78 7.99 6.80 -11.20
CA ALA A 78 8.15 7.88 -10.23
C ALA A 78 7.01 7.90 -9.20
N SER A 79 5.77 7.73 -9.66
CA SER A 79 4.58 7.69 -8.80
C SER A 79 4.63 6.48 -7.87
N SER A 80 5.08 5.31 -8.35
CA SER A 80 5.24 4.11 -7.53
C SER A 80 6.28 4.31 -6.43
N MET A 81 7.43 4.90 -6.75
CA MET A 81 8.46 5.22 -5.75
C MET A 81 7.93 6.20 -4.69
N THR A 82 7.22 7.24 -5.11
CA THR A 82 6.61 8.24 -4.20
C THR A 82 5.57 7.60 -3.29
N LEU A 83 4.70 6.75 -3.85
CA LEU A 83 3.69 6.03 -3.09
C LEU A 83 4.33 5.08 -2.08
N ASN A 84 5.34 4.32 -2.49
CA ASN A 84 6.04 3.38 -1.63
C ASN A 84 6.70 4.09 -0.44
N LYS A 85 7.35 5.22 -0.69
CA LYS A 85 7.92 6.07 0.37
C LYS A 85 6.83 6.57 1.34
N ALA A 86 5.72 7.08 0.82
CA ALA A 86 4.62 7.56 1.64
C ALA A 86 4.00 6.43 2.51
N MET A 87 3.90 5.21 1.97
CA MET A 87 3.43 4.05 2.73
C MET A 87 4.41 3.65 3.82
N ALA A 88 5.71 3.67 3.52
CA ALA A 88 6.76 3.41 4.51
C ALA A 88 6.71 4.45 5.65
N ASP A 89 6.62 5.75 5.31
CA ASP A 89 6.52 6.82 6.30
C ASP A 89 5.27 6.71 7.17
N PHE A 90 4.13 6.37 6.58
CA PHE A 90 2.89 6.15 7.34
C PHE A 90 3.02 5.02 8.37
N CYS A 91 3.81 4.01 8.09
CA CYS A 91 3.98 2.84 8.95
C CYS A 91 5.19 2.94 9.91
N ALA A 92 6.02 3.98 9.81
CA ALA A 92 7.32 4.04 10.45
C ALA A 92 7.28 4.03 11.99
N ASP A 93 6.26 4.65 12.58
CA ASP A 93 6.19 4.88 14.04
C ASP A 93 5.63 3.67 14.83
N ASP A 94 5.04 2.68 14.16
CA ASP A 94 4.53 1.47 14.82
C ASP A 94 4.98 0.22 14.09
N ALA A 95 5.84 -0.56 14.74
CA ALA A 95 6.39 -1.79 14.17
C ALA A 95 5.35 -2.86 13.80
N ARG A 96 4.12 -2.75 14.29
CA ARG A 96 2.99 -3.63 13.92
C ARG A 96 2.42 -3.28 12.55
N LEU A 97 2.59 -2.04 12.10
CA LEU A 97 2.19 -1.59 10.77
C LEU A 97 3.26 -1.99 9.74
N ARG A 98 2.87 -2.76 8.76
CA ARG A 98 3.75 -3.27 7.72
C ARG A 98 3.36 -2.67 6.37
N ALA A 99 4.15 -1.71 5.89
CA ALA A 99 3.92 -1.05 4.63
C ALA A 99 3.98 -2.03 3.46
N VAL A 100 2.91 -2.11 2.68
CA VAL A 100 2.87 -2.83 1.41
C VAL A 100 2.98 -1.80 0.29
N GLY A 101 4.12 -1.80 -0.40
CA GLY A 101 4.32 -0.96 -1.58
C GLY A 101 3.64 -1.52 -2.83
N TYR A 102 3.77 -0.81 -3.93
CA TYR A 102 3.37 -1.27 -5.26
C TYR A 102 4.58 -1.51 -6.15
N LEU A 103 4.59 -2.63 -6.85
CA LEU A 103 5.64 -3.02 -7.78
C LEU A 103 5.07 -3.28 -9.17
N PRO A 104 5.10 -2.29 -10.08
CA PRO A 104 4.60 -2.41 -11.45
C PRO A 104 5.55 -3.27 -12.31
N LEU A 105 5.25 -4.55 -12.46
CA LEU A 105 6.07 -5.48 -13.28
C LEU A 105 6.00 -5.17 -14.77
N ASN A 106 4.94 -4.49 -15.22
CA ASN A 106 4.74 -4.04 -16.60
C ASN A 106 5.76 -3.00 -17.09
N LEU A 107 6.54 -2.40 -16.19
CA LEU A 107 7.65 -1.52 -16.55
C LEU A 107 8.94 -2.27 -16.92
N GLY A 108 8.89 -3.59 -16.93
CA GLY A 108 10.02 -4.45 -17.19
C GLY A 108 10.87 -4.74 -15.95
N PRO A 109 11.71 -5.80 -16.00
CA PRO A 109 12.42 -6.33 -14.85
C PRO A 109 13.41 -5.32 -14.24
N GLU A 110 14.15 -4.58 -15.07
CA GLU A 110 15.15 -3.63 -14.56
C GLU A 110 14.51 -2.48 -13.77
N THR A 111 13.43 -1.88 -14.31
CA THR A 111 12.73 -0.78 -13.64
C THR A 111 12.05 -1.27 -12.37
N ALA A 112 11.38 -2.43 -12.44
CA ALA A 112 10.75 -3.04 -11.27
C ALA A 112 11.78 -3.36 -10.17
N GLN A 113 12.96 -3.87 -10.54
CA GLN A 113 14.03 -4.13 -9.57
C GLN A 113 14.50 -2.86 -8.86
N LYS A 114 14.67 -1.75 -9.58
CA LYS A 114 15.04 -0.45 -8.98
C LYS A 114 13.96 0.03 -8.01
N ILE A 115 12.70 -0.03 -8.40
CA ILE A 115 11.56 0.35 -7.55
C ILE A 115 11.53 -0.52 -6.28
N MET A 116 11.71 -1.82 -6.41
CA MET A 116 11.76 -2.75 -5.28
C MET A 116 12.90 -2.43 -4.32
N GLN A 117 14.12 -2.25 -4.84
CA GLN A 117 15.29 -1.94 -4.03
C GLN A 117 15.11 -0.64 -3.26
N GLN A 118 14.63 0.42 -3.93
CA GLN A 118 14.37 1.70 -3.31
C GLN A 118 13.28 1.59 -2.24
N GLY A 119 12.17 0.94 -2.55
CA GLY A 119 11.08 0.81 -1.58
C GLY A 119 11.45 -0.01 -0.34
N PHE A 120 12.29 -1.05 -0.46
CA PHE A 120 12.85 -1.73 0.71
C PHE A 120 13.77 -0.83 1.51
N ALA A 121 14.60 -0.01 0.85
CA ALA A 121 15.47 0.97 1.52
C ALA A 121 14.65 2.06 2.25
N ASP A 122 13.52 2.46 1.69
CA ASP A 122 12.59 3.42 2.30
C ASP A 122 11.80 2.84 3.49
N GLY A 123 11.75 1.51 3.65
CA GLY A 123 11.08 0.86 4.78
C GLY A 123 9.82 0.07 4.42
N CYS A 124 9.51 -0.15 3.15
CA CYS A 124 8.45 -1.09 2.78
C CYS A 124 8.75 -2.49 3.34
N TYR A 125 7.74 -3.13 3.90
CA TYR A 125 7.86 -4.52 4.37
C TYR A 125 7.81 -5.51 3.21
N THR A 126 6.92 -5.26 2.26
CA THR A 126 6.73 -6.04 1.04
C THR A 126 6.03 -5.20 -0.03
N PHE A 127 5.71 -5.84 -1.15
CA PHE A 127 5.01 -5.19 -2.26
C PHE A 127 3.84 -6.03 -2.74
N MET A 128 2.82 -5.34 -3.23
CA MET A 128 1.82 -5.96 -4.08
C MET A 128 2.25 -5.85 -5.54
N VAL A 129 2.02 -6.95 -6.27
CA VAL A 129 2.27 -7.07 -7.70
C VAL A 129 0.94 -7.25 -8.45
N PRO A 130 0.84 -6.81 -9.71
CA PRO A 130 -0.35 -7.01 -10.53
C PRO A 130 -0.56 -8.50 -10.85
N THR A 131 -1.80 -8.86 -11.19
CA THR A 131 -2.18 -10.23 -11.60
C THR A 131 -2.09 -10.45 -13.10
N ASN A 132 -1.99 -9.39 -13.87
CA ASN A 132 -1.88 -9.45 -15.32
C ASN A 132 -0.42 -9.60 -15.78
N GLU A 133 -0.26 -10.03 -17.01
CA GLU A 133 1.06 -10.24 -17.58
C GLU A 133 1.84 -8.94 -17.69
N PRO A 134 3.14 -8.95 -17.38
CA PRO A 134 3.98 -7.77 -17.55
C PRO A 134 4.24 -7.48 -19.03
N ASN A 135 4.31 -6.22 -19.38
CA ASN A 135 4.62 -5.69 -20.70
C ASN A 135 5.97 -4.95 -20.68
N PRO A 136 6.56 -4.56 -21.83
CA PRO A 136 5.99 -4.48 -23.18
C PRO A 136 6.01 -5.77 -24.00
N ASP A 137 6.79 -6.75 -23.61
CA ASP A 137 7.04 -7.93 -24.48
C ASP A 137 6.09 -9.08 -24.22
N ASN A 138 4.99 -8.84 -23.53
CA ASN A 138 3.97 -9.84 -23.13
C ASN A 138 4.58 -11.05 -22.39
N ARG A 139 5.66 -10.81 -21.62
CA ARG A 139 6.32 -11.83 -20.81
C ARG A 139 5.55 -12.06 -19.52
N SER A 140 5.29 -13.32 -19.23
CA SER A 140 4.81 -13.69 -17.90
C SER A 140 5.83 -13.30 -16.82
N PHE A 141 5.37 -12.92 -15.64
CA PHE A 141 6.25 -12.66 -14.50
C PHE A 141 6.96 -13.94 -13.98
N THR A 142 6.65 -15.09 -14.54
CA THR A 142 7.45 -16.34 -14.39
C THR A 142 8.61 -16.44 -15.38
N HIS A 143 8.78 -15.47 -16.30
CA HIS A 143 9.92 -15.44 -17.21
C HIS A 143 11.23 -15.23 -16.42
N PRO A 144 12.34 -15.91 -16.81
CA PRO A 144 13.61 -15.83 -16.08
C PRO A 144 14.16 -14.41 -15.85
N ASP A 145 13.82 -13.46 -16.70
CA ASP A 145 14.23 -12.06 -16.53
C ASP A 145 13.68 -11.43 -15.23
N PHE A 146 12.62 -11.99 -14.64
CA PHE A 146 12.08 -11.55 -13.35
C PHE A 146 12.68 -12.31 -12.15
N ASP A 147 13.52 -13.31 -12.37
CA ASP A 147 14.17 -14.06 -11.27
C ASP A 147 14.91 -13.18 -10.27
N PRO A 148 15.62 -12.08 -10.67
CA PRO A 148 16.26 -11.18 -9.71
C PRO A 148 15.27 -10.48 -8.76
N ILE A 149 14.03 -10.25 -9.19
CA ILE A 149 12.98 -9.68 -8.35
C ILE A 149 12.55 -10.72 -7.31
N TRP A 150 12.26 -11.94 -7.75
CA TRP A 150 11.85 -13.02 -6.84
C TRP A 150 12.96 -13.41 -5.87
N ALA A 151 14.22 -13.44 -6.34
CA ALA A 151 15.38 -13.61 -5.48
C ALA A 151 15.47 -12.50 -4.41
N GLY A 152 15.22 -11.24 -4.76
CA GLY A 152 15.23 -10.12 -3.84
C GLY A 152 14.20 -10.24 -2.71
N PHE A 153 13.02 -10.82 -2.96
CA PHE A 153 12.05 -11.15 -1.92
C PHE A 153 12.51 -12.33 -1.08
N ALA A 154 13.01 -13.39 -1.70
CA ALA A 154 13.47 -14.61 -1.02
C ALA A 154 14.64 -14.32 -0.06
N GLU A 155 15.64 -13.58 -0.50
CA GLU A 155 16.80 -13.19 0.30
C GLU A 155 16.41 -12.40 1.56
N ARG A 156 15.39 -11.54 1.42
CA ARG A 156 14.85 -10.76 2.53
C ARG A 156 13.83 -11.52 3.36
N ARG A 157 13.48 -12.75 2.96
CA ARG A 157 12.41 -13.56 3.58
C ARG A 157 11.10 -12.77 3.68
N ARG A 158 10.74 -12.10 2.58
CA ARG A 158 9.50 -11.32 2.49
C ARG A 158 8.52 -12.02 1.55
N PRO A 159 7.25 -12.14 1.96
CA PRO A 159 6.21 -12.63 1.06
C PRO A 159 5.94 -11.62 -0.05
N VAL A 160 5.26 -12.05 -1.10
CA VAL A 160 4.73 -11.20 -2.18
C VAL A 160 3.22 -11.16 -2.07
N ALA A 161 2.61 -9.98 -2.18
CA ALA A 161 1.16 -9.84 -2.25
C ALA A 161 0.72 -9.80 -3.71
N VAL A 162 0.09 -10.87 -4.20
CA VAL A 162 -0.53 -10.87 -5.53
C VAL A 162 -1.93 -10.26 -5.37
N HIS A 163 -2.14 -9.09 -5.97
CA HIS A 163 -3.38 -8.33 -5.77
C HIS A 163 -4.24 -8.34 -7.03
N VAL A 164 -5.46 -8.89 -6.92
CA VAL A 164 -6.46 -8.82 -8.00
C VAL A 164 -6.85 -7.38 -8.28
N ALA A 165 -7.17 -7.06 -9.52
CA ALA A 165 -7.49 -5.70 -9.98
C ALA A 165 -6.37 -4.66 -9.78
N ALA A 166 -5.14 -5.09 -9.51
CA ALA A 166 -3.96 -4.24 -9.57
C ALA A 166 -3.46 -4.05 -11.02
N ASN A 167 -4.37 -4.09 -11.96
CA ASN A 167 -4.07 -4.04 -13.39
C ASN A 167 -3.92 -2.58 -13.81
N GLY A 168 -2.73 -2.20 -14.23
CA GLY A 168 -2.50 -0.92 -14.89
C GLY A 168 -3.05 -0.93 -16.32
N ASN A 169 -3.21 0.26 -16.91
CA ASN A 169 -3.41 0.38 -18.36
C ASN A 169 -2.08 0.03 -19.06
N TYR A 170 -2.15 -0.86 -20.02
CA TYR A 170 -1.03 -1.26 -20.88
C TYR A 170 -1.12 -0.56 -22.22
#